data_7ce71faec33a839a1200a83ea0e6bec4
#
_entry.id   7ce71faec33a839a1200a83ea0e6bec4
#
_cell.length_a   1.000
_cell.length_b   1.000
_cell.length_c   1.000
_cell.angle_alpha   90.00
_cell.angle_beta   90.00
_cell.angle_gamma   90.00
#
_symmetry.space_group_name_H-M   'P 1'
#
loop_
_entity.id
_entity.type
_entity.pdbx_description
1 polymer ?
#
loop_
_entity_poly.entity_id
_entity_poly.type
_entity_poly.pdbx_seq_one_letter_code
_entity_poly.pdbx_strand_id
1 'polypeptide(L)'
;AESRITDILQRIRRSGISKYNLKSDSSLNLPEGAFILVPGQVEDDASIIKGCDDVKSNLELLEAVREANPDATILYKPHPDVMAGLRKGAIPEIEALRHADQVMSDTDPIALIEACNRVWTMTSLLGFEALLRGKPVTCLGAPFYAGWGLTQDFGPVPARRNVRVSLEALAYAALIDDPRYHDPV
;
A
#
# COMPACT_ATOMS: atom_id res chain seq x y z
N ALA A 1 -3.07 -21.10 17.57
CA ALA A 1 -3.00 -19.72 17.01
C ALA A 1 -2.35 -19.72 15.62
N GLU A 2 -1.17 -20.31 15.43
CA GLU A 2 -0.43 -20.32 14.15
C GLU A 2 -1.24 -20.95 12.99
N SER A 3 -1.90 -22.06 13.18
CA SER A 3 -2.69 -22.71 12.12
C SER A 3 -3.85 -21.85 11.64
N ARG A 4 -4.51 -21.10 12.55
CA ARG A 4 -5.64 -20.23 12.20
C ARG A 4 -5.21 -19.04 11.34
N ILE A 5 -4.11 -18.36 11.68
CA ILE A 5 -3.65 -17.22 10.88
C ILE A 5 -3.14 -17.66 9.51
N THR A 6 -2.44 -18.79 9.43
CA THR A 6 -1.98 -19.36 8.16
C THR A 6 -3.16 -19.66 7.22
N ASP A 7 -4.25 -20.26 7.73
CA ASP A 7 -5.46 -20.51 6.96
C ASP A 7 -6.13 -19.20 6.50
N ILE A 8 -6.23 -18.20 7.37
CA ILE A 8 -6.76 -16.87 7.02
C ILE A 8 -5.93 -16.21 5.93
N LEU A 9 -4.60 -16.20 6.04
CA LEU A 9 -3.72 -15.63 5.02
C LEU A 9 -3.87 -16.33 3.67
N GLN A 10 -4.00 -17.66 3.67
CA GLN A 10 -4.26 -18.40 2.45
C GLN A 10 -5.62 -18.06 1.83
N ARG A 11 -6.66 -17.91 2.64
CA ARG A 11 -7.99 -17.50 2.18
C ARG A 11 -7.99 -16.09 1.60
N ILE A 12 -7.35 -15.13 2.27
CA ILE A 12 -7.22 -13.75 1.75
C ILE A 12 -6.54 -13.75 0.37
N ARG A 13 -5.44 -14.50 0.23
CA ARG A 13 -4.72 -14.60 -1.06
C ARG A 13 -5.56 -15.25 -2.15
N ARG A 14 -6.30 -16.33 -1.84
CA ARG A 14 -7.11 -17.08 -2.82
C ARG A 14 -8.40 -16.36 -3.24
N SER A 15 -9.04 -15.64 -2.33
CA SER A 15 -10.33 -15.00 -2.58
C SER A 15 -10.20 -13.58 -3.13
N GLY A 16 -8.98 -13.02 -3.23
CA GLY A 16 -8.78 -11.65 -3.70
C GLY A 16 -9.46 -10.58 -2.85
N ILE A 17 -9.79 -10.92 -1.59
CA ILE A 17 -10.44 -9.99 -0.66
C ILE A 17 -9.52 -8.80 -0.39
N SER A 18 -10.08 -7.60 -0.49
CA SER A 18 -9.44 -6.33 -0.16
C SER A 18 -10.37 -5.42 0.62
N LYS A 19 -9.83 -4.30 1.10
CA LYS A 19 -10.63 -3.25 1.75
C LYS A 19 -11.82 -2.77 0.89
N TYR A 20 -11.67 -2.74 -0.43
CA TYR A 20 -12.67 -2.16 -1.34
C TYR A 20 -13.47 -3.19 -2.13
N ASN A 21 -12.98 -4.41 -2.30
CA ASN A 21 -13.60 -5.49 -3.08
C ASN A 21 -14.12 -5.05 -4.46
N LEU A 22 -13.40 -4.13 -5.10
CA LEU A 22 -13.76 -3.61 -6.42
C LEU A 22 -13.40 -4.67 -7.47
N LYS A 23 -14.41 -5.25 -8.10
CA LYS A 23 -14.21 -6.06 -9.30
C LYS A 23 -14.22 -5.13 -10.50
N SER A 24 -13.09 -4.97 -11.18
CA SER A 24 -13.06 -4.35 -12.49
C SER A 24 -13.00 -5.43 -13.56
N ASP A 25 -13.92 -5.37 -14.52
CA ASP A 25 -13.91 -6.24 -15.72
C ASP A 25 -12.97 -5.73 -16.82
N SER A 26 -12.18 -4.70 -16.53
CA SER A 26 -11.26 -4.12 -17.51
C SER A 26 -10.05 -5.00 -17.71
N SER A 27 -9.73 -5.35 -18.95
CA SER A 27 -8.45 -5.93 -19.34
C SER A 27 -7.33 -5.03 -18.81
N LEU A 28 -6.51 -5.57 -17.90
CA LEU A 28 -5.38 -4.85 -17.32
C LEU A 28 -4.36 -4.55 -18.43
N ASN A 29 -4.24 -3.30 -18.80
CA ASN A 29 -3.15 -2.85 -19.67
C ASN A 29 -1.91 -2.59 -18.82
N LEU A 30 -1.29 -3.67 -18.35
CA LEU A 30 -0.07 -3.61 -17.55
C LEU A 30 1.15 -3.48 -18.45
N PRO A 31 2.22 -2.82 -17.97
CA PRO A 31 3.48 -2.80 -18.70
C PRO A 31 4.07 -4.21 -18.79
N GLU A 32 4.80 -4.46 -19.86
CA GLU A 32 5.61 -5.66 -19.95
C GLU A 32 6.78 -5.58 -18.96
N GLY A 33 6.90 -6.58 -18.10
CA GLY A 33 8.02 -6.70 -17.16
C GLY A 33 7.73 -6.22 -15.73
N ALA A 34 8.81 -5.93 -15.01
CA ALA A 34 8.78 -5.58 -13.61
C ALA A 34 8.37 -4.12 -13.39
N PHE A 35 7.51 -3.85 -12.42
CA PHE A 35 7.13 -2.49 -12.07
C PHE A 35 6.95 -2.27 -10.56
N ILE A 36 7.09 -1.02 -10.17
CA ILE A 36 6.82 -0.53 -8.82
C ILE A 36 5.40 0.03 -8.78
N LEU A 37 4.59 -0.43 -7.84
CA LEU A 37 3.27 0.15 -7.59
C LEU A 37 3.37 1.24 -6.52
N VAL A 38 2.83 2.41 -6.83
CA VAL A 38 2.75 3.55 -5.91
C VAL A 38 1.27 3.89 -5.69
N PRO A 39 0.66 3.47 -4.59
CA PRO A 39 -0.70 3.85 -4.25
C PRO A 39 -0.76 5.27 -3.71
N GLY A 40 -1.59 6.10 -4.33
CA GLY A 40 -1.95 7.42 -3.83
C GLY A 40 -2.79 7.32 -2.56
N GLN A 41 -2.74 8.37 -1.76
CA GLN A 41 -3.41 8.46 -0.47
C GLN A 41 -4.15 9.79 -0.31
N VAL A 42 -5.03 9.83 0.66
CA VAL A 42 -5.70 11.05 1.11
C VAL A 42 -4.71 11.85 1.97
N GLU A 43 -4.27 13.01 1.49
CA GLU A 43 -3.17 13.77 2.12
C GLU A 43 -3.53 14.40 3.47
N ASP A 44 -4.81 14.65 3.73
CA ASP A 44 -5.32 15.14 5.01
C ASP A 44 -5.76 14.02 5.97
N ASP A 45 -5.42 12.77 5.67
CA ASP A 45 -5.66 11.65 6.59
C ASP A 45 -4.71 11.69 7.80
N ALA A 46 -5.23 11.28 8.95
CA ALA A 46 -4.46 11.26 10.19
C ALA A 46 -3.20 10.40 10.11
N SER A 47 -3.21 9.36 9.28
CA SER A 47 -2.05 8.49 9.06
C SER A 47 -0.90 9.20 8.36
N ILE A 48 -1.21 10.13 7.44
CA ILE A 48 -0.21 10.99 6.80
C ILE A 48 0.26 12.07 7.79
N ILE A 49 -0.69 12.81 8.38
CA ILE A 49 -0.38 13.94 9.28
C ILE A 49 0.51 13.51 10.46
N LYS A 50 0.27 12.32 11.00
CA LYS A 50 0.98 11.81 12.19
C LYS A 50 2.05 10.78 11.91
N GLY A 51 2.04 10.20 10.73
CA GLY A 51 2.92 9.09 10.35
C GLY A 51 3.99 9.46 9.33
N CYS A 52 4.03 10.70 8.86
CA CYS A 52 4.99 11.16 7.86
C CYS A 52 5.69 12.44 8.33
N ASP A 53 7.00 12.54 8.09
CA ASP A 53 7.79 13.73 8.39
C ASP A 53 8.18 14.48 7.11
N ASP A 54 8.90 13.84 6.20
CA ASP A 54 9.48 14.48 5.00
C ASP A 54 8.55 14.39 3.78
N VAL A 55 7.89 13.27 3.57
CA VAL A 55 7.00 13.00 2.42
C VAL A 55 5.55 12.95 2.90
N LYS A 56 4.74 13.97 2.53
CA LYS A 56 3.36 14.15 3.01
C LYS A 56 2.31 14.29 1.91
N SER A 57 2.76 14.39 0.67
CA SER A 57 1.88 14.48 -0.49
C SER A 57 2.13 13.35 -1.48
N ASN A 58 1.17 13.10 -2.35
CA ASN A 58 1.29 12.10 -3.39
C ASN A 58 2.35 12.48 -4.44
N LEU A 59 2.52 13.78 -4.68
CA LEU A 59 3.55 14.26 -5.61
C LEU A 59 4.95 14.00 -5.03
N GLU A 60 5.20 14.40 -3.77
CA GLU A 60 6.47 14.15 -3.08
C GLU A 60 6.78 12.64 -3.01
N LEU A 61 5.75 11.80 -2.83
CA LEU A 61 5.91 10.34 -2.88
C LEU A 61 6.42 9.88 -4.25
N LEU A 62 5.79 10.35 -5.34
CA LEU A 62 6.21 10.00 -6.70
C LEU A 62 7.62 10.50 -7.03
N GLU A 63 7.96 11.73 -6.62
CA GLU A 63 9.28 12.30 -6.77
C GLU A 63 10.34 11.44 -6.07
N ALA A 64 10.12 11.11 -4.79
CA ALA A 64 11.02 10.28 -4.00
C ALA A 64 11.19 8.86 -4.58
N VAL A 65 10.10 8.27 -5.08
CA VAL A 65 10.16 6.94 -5.71
C VAL A 65 10.97 7.00 -7.01
N ARG A 66 10.76 8.01 -7.84
CA ARG A 66 11.50 8.17 -9.11
C ARG A 66 12.97 8.45 -8.86
N GLU A 67 13.30 9.31 -7.90
CA GLU A 67 14.68 9.61 -7.52
C GLU A 67 15.43 8.36 -7.04
N ALA A 68 14.78 7.53 -6.22
CA ALA A 68 15.37 6.30 -5.72
C ALA A 68 15.42 5.17 -6.76
N ASN A 69 14.62 5.25 -7.83
CA ASN A 69 14.50 4.21 -8.86
C ASN A 69 14.43 4.83 -10.27
N PRO A 70 15.49 5.47 -10.76
CA PRO A 70 15.44 6.28 -11.99
C PRO A 70 15.07 5.48 -13.24
N ASP A 71 15.45 4.21 -13.31
CA ASP A 71 15.23 3.35 -14.49
C ASP A 71 14.06 2.36 -14.32
N ALA A 72 13.35 2.40 -13.19
CA ALA A 72 12.25 1.48 -12.95
C ALA A 72 10.95 1.94 -13.62
N THR A 73 10.13 1.00 -14.06
CA THR A 73 8.74 1.28 -14.44
C THR A 73 7.92 1.53 -13.19
N ILE A 74 7.26 2.69 -13.10
CA ILE A 74 6.47 3.13 -11.95
C ILE A 74 5.02 3.29 -12.38
N LEU A 75 4.10 2.58 -11.71
CA LEU A 75 2.67 2.73 -11.87
C LEU A 75 2.09 3.48 -10.67
N TYR A 76 1.43 4.59 -10.93
CA TYR A 76 0.70 5.35 -9.92
C TYR A 76 -0.77 4.95 -9.91
N LYS A 77 -1.29 4.58 -8.74
CA LYS A 77 -2.71 4.28 -8.52
C LYS A 77 -3.32 5.35 -7.62
N PRO A 78 -4.01 6.36 -8.17
CA PRO A 78 -4.69 7.38 -7.37
C PRO A 78 -5.71 6.79 -6.40
N HIS A 79 -5.92 7.45 -5.25
CA HIS A 79 -6.95 7.05 -4.29
C HIS A 79 -8.36 7.33 -4.84
N PRO A 80 -9.33 6.40 -4.74
CA PRO A 80 -10.66 6.58 -5.29
C PRO A 80 -11.39 7.83 -4.77
N ASP A 81 -11.33 8.12 -3.47
CA ASP A 81 -11.98 9.29 -2.88
C ASP A 81 -11.34 10.61 -3.35
N VAL A 82 -10.05 10.59 -3.68
CA VAL A 82 -9.34 11.73 -4.26
C VAL A 82 -9.79 11.94 -5.71
N MET A 83 -9.89 10.85 -6.49
CA MET A 83 -10.39 10.91 -7.87
C MET A 83 -11.84 11.37 -7.95
N ALA A 84 -12.66 11.01 -6.97
CA ALA A 84 -14.04 11.48 -6.86
C ALA A 84 -14.17 12.95 -6.40
N GLY A 85 -13.04 13.63 -6.12
CA GLY A 85 -13.03 15.00 -5.62
C GLY A 85 -13.51 15.17 -4.17
N LEU A 86 -13.65 14.06 -3.43
CA LEU A 86 -14.16 14.06 -2.05
C LEU A 86 -13.08 14.40 -1.02
N ARG A 87 -11.81 14.14 -1.34
CA ARG A 87 -10.69 14.29 -0.43
C ARG A 87 -9.47 14.92 -1.13
N LYS A 88 -8.53 15.43 -0.32
CA LYS A 88 -7.29 16.05 -0.81
C LYS A 88 -6.27 15.02 -1.28
N GLY A 89 -5.43 15.43 -2.26
CA GLY A 89 -4.32 14.62 -2.77
C GLY A 89 -4.38 14.39 -4.29
N ALA A 90 -5.22 15.15 -5.01
CA ALA A 90 -5.26 15.08 -6.47
C ALA A 90 -3.98 15.68 -7.08
N ILE A 91 -3.39 14.93 -8.00
CA ILE A 91 -2.28 15.39 -8.85
C ILE A 91 -2.81 15.45 -10.28
N PRO A 92 -2.58 16.52 -11.04
CA PRO A 92 -2.83 16.53 -12.48
C PRO A 92 -2.08 15.37 -13.14
N GLU A 93 -2.74 14.65 -14.05
CA GLU A 93 -2.15 13.45 -14.67
C GLU A 93 -0.83 13.77 -15.38
N ILE A 94 -0.76 14.92 -16.04
CA ILE A 94 0.47 15.38 -16.70
C ILE A 94 1.63 15.59 -15.73
N GLU A 95 1.34 15.92 -14.47
CA GLU A 95 2.34 16.10 -13.44
C GLU A 95 2.74 14.75 -12.83
N ALA A 96 1.79 13.87 -12.59
CA ALA A 96 2.06 12.51 -12.14
C ALA A 96 2.94 11.76 -13.15
N LEU A 97 2.69 11.92 -14.47
CA LEU A 97 3.45 11.28 -15.55
C LEU A 97 4.88 11.83 -15.74
N ARG A 98 5.29 12.86 -14.99
CA ARG A 98 6.71 13.24 -14.94
C ARG A 98 7.54 12.29 -14.09
N HIS A 99 6.88 11.59 -13.16
CA HIS A 99 7.53 10.72 -12.18
C HIS A 99 7.04 9.26 -12.28
N ALA A 100 5.85 9.02 -12.82
CA ALA A 100 5.31 7.70 -13.10
C ALA A 100 5.23 7.44 -14.61
N ASP A 101 5.30 6.19 -15.03
CA ASP A 101 5.17 5.79 -16.43
C ASP A 101 3.70 5.57 -16.83
N GLN A 102 2.85 5.24 -15.86
CA GLN A 102 1.41 5.07 -16.07
C GLN A 102 0.62 5.51 -14.83
N VAL A 103 -0.60 6.02 -15.08
CA VAL A 103 -1.61 6.32 -14.05
C VAL A 103 -2.79 5.38 -14.21
N MET A 104 -3.08 4.59 -13.16
CA MET A 104 -4.06 3.49 -13.17
C MET A 104 -5.29 3.84 -12.33
N SER A 105 -6.17 4.71 -12.82
CA SER A 105 -7.32 5.24 -12.04
C SER A 105 -8.38 4.17 -11.77
N ASP A 106 -8.81 3.44 -12.81
CA ASP A 106 -9.97 2.55 -12.77
C ASP A 106 -9.60 1.06 -12.63
N THR A 107 -8.43 0.78 -12.06
CA THR A 107 -7.91 -0.59 -11.94
C THR A 107 -8.10 -1.14 -10.54
N ASP A 108 -8.41 -2.42 -10.42
CA ASP A 108 -8.45 -3.12 -9.14
C ASP A 108 -7.06 -3.07 -8.48
N PRO A 109 -6.94 -2.52 -7.26
CA PRO A 109 -5.68 -2.42 -6.55
C PRO A 109 -5.06 -3.78 -6.23
N ILE A 110 -5.87 -4.83 -6.03
CA ILE A 110 -5.37 -6.17 -5.75
C ILE A 110 -4.71 -6.78 -6.97
N ALA A 111 -5.32 -6.63 -8.13
CA ALA A 111 -4.73 -7.08 -9.38
C ALA A 111 -3.38 -6.38 -9.66
N LEU A 112 -3.27 -5.09 -9.34
CA LEU A 112 -2.00 -4.36 -9.42
C LEU A 112 -0.96 -4.88 -8.43
N ILE A 113 -1.35 -5.15 -7.17
CA ILE A 113 -0.47 -5.74 -6.17
C ILE A 113 0.02 -7.12 -6.61
N GLU A 114 -0.84 -7.96 -7.12
CA GLU A 114 -0.46 -9.30 -7.58
C GLU A 114 0.52 -9.26 -8.74
N ALA A 115 0.37 -8.30 -9.65
CA ALA A 115 1.22 -8.13 -10.81
C ALA A 115 2.54 -7.40 -10.51
N CYS A 116 2.58 -6.48 -9.53
CA CYS A 116 3.76 -5.67 -9.25
C CYS A 116 4.92 -6.49 -8.65
N ASN A 117 6.13 -5.93 -8.74
CA ASN A 117 7.33 -6.49 -8.10
C ASN A 117 7.51 -5.97 -6.67
N ARG A 118 7.10 -4.74 -6.40
CA ARG A 118 7.13 -4.13 -5.06
C ARG A 118 6.16 -2.96 -4.97
N VAL A 119 5.87 -2.56 -3.74
CA VAL A 119 5.04 -1.40 -3.44
C VAL A 119 5.89 -0.35 -2.71
N TRP A 120 5.76 0.91 -3.10
CA TRP A 120 6.28 2.05 -2.35
C TRP A 120 5.10 2.91 -1.89
N THR A 121 5.08 3.28 -0.64
CA THR A 121 3.95 4.00 -0.05
C THR A 121 4.40 4.89 1.11
N MET A 122 3.57 5.85 1.48
CA MET A 122 3.71 6.54 2.76
C MET A 122 3.17 5.65 3.89
N THR A 123 1.84 5.55 4.02
CA THR A 123 1.18 4.84 5.12
C THR A 123 -0.02 3.99 4.66
N SER A 124 -0.18 3.78 3.35
CA SER A 124 -1.37 3.11 2.78
C SER A 124 -1.57 1.70 3.30
N LEU A 125 -2.82 1.33 3.56
CA LEU A 125 -3.21 -0.04 3.86
C LEU A 125 -2.88 -1.01 2.72
N LEU A 126 -2.79 -0.53 1.47
CA LEU A 126 -2.35 -1.35 0.33
C LEU A 126 -0.92 -1.90 0.51
N GLY A 127 -0.07 -1.21 1.29
CA GLY A 127 1.23 -1.75 1.70
C GLY A 127 1.10 -3.00 2.59
N PHE A 128 0.18 -3.01 3.54
CA PHE A 128 -0.11 -4.20 4.33
C PHE A 128 -0.70 -5.32 3.47
N GLU A 129 -1.65 -5.01 2.59
CA GLU A 129 -2.22 -5.99 1.66
C GLU A 129 -1.17 -6.59 0.72
N ALA A 130 -0.17 -5.80 0.33
CA ALA A 130 0.99 -6.26 -0.43
C ALA A 130 1.87 -7.23 0.38
N LEU A 131 2.17 -6.90 1.66
CA LEU A 131 2.89 -7.81 2.56
C LEU A 131 2.16 -9.13 2.73
N LEU A 132 0.84 -9.12 2.93
CA LEU A 132 0.02 -10.34 3.03
C LEU A 132 0.11 -11.22 1.78
N ARG A 133 0.46 -10.65 0.62
CA ARG A 133 0.67 -11.34 -0.67
C ARG A 133 2.14 -11.62 -0.99
N GLY A 134 3.03 -11.37 -0.02
CA GLY A 134 4.45 -11.66 -0.14
C GLY A 134 5.22 -10.68 -1.01
N LYS A 135 4.66 -9.48 -1.25
CA LYS A 135 5.35 -8.45 -2.03
C LYS A 135 6.25 -7.60 -1.12
N PRO A 136 7.46 -7.26 -1.56
CA PRO A 136 8.31 -6.29 -0.87
C PRO A 136 7.63 -4.92 -0.79
N VAL A 137 7.71 -4.28 0.38
CA VAL A 137 7.13 -2.96 0.63
C VAL A 137 8.17 -2.01 1.17
N THR A 138 8.20 -0.81 0.61
CA THR A 138 9.01 0.32 1.09
C THR A 138 8.06 1.39 1.64
N CYS A 139 8.33 1.87 2.86
CA CYS A 139 7.53 2.86 3.55
C CYS A 139 8.32 4.17 3.72
N LEU A 140 7.78 5.28 3.23
CA LEU A 140 8.29 6.64 3.45
C LEU A 140 7.60 7.33 4.64
N GLY A 141 6.58 6.70 5.20
CA GLY A 141 5.94 7.02 6.47
C GLY A 141 6.07 5.86 7.46
N ALA A 142 5.37 5.96 8.58
CA ALA A 142 5.38 4.97 9.66
C ALA A 142 4.01 4.30 9.87
N PRO A 143 3.47 3.56 8.89
CA PRO A 143 2.23 2.80 9.08
C PRO A 143 2.39 1.76 10.20
N PHE A 144 1.28 1.15 10.64
CA PHE A 144 1.32 0.19 11.74
C PHE A 144 2.21 -1.03 11.46
N TYR A 145 2.37 -1.39 10.20
CA TYR A 145 3.15 -2.54 9.74
C TYR A 145 4.63 -2.23 9.49
N ALA A 146 5.06 -0.95 9.54
CA ALA A 146 6.46 -0.55 9.42
C ALA A 146 7.24 -0.71 10.73
N GLY A 147 8.55 -0.93 10.63
CA GLY A 147 9.46 -1.03 11.78
C GLY A 147 9.57 -2.39 12.44
N TRP A 148 8.96 -3.41 11.86
CA TRP A 148 8.96 -4.78 12.40
C TRP A 148 9.88 -5.74 11.64
N GLY A 149 10.70 -5.21 10.73
CA GLY A 149 11.63 -5.98 9.90
C GLY A 149 10.99 -6.69 8.71
N LEU A 150 9.75 -6.32 8.36
CA LEU A 150 9.00 -6.84 7.21
C LEU A 150 9.00 -5.88 6.02
N THR A 151 9.36 -4.62 6.24
CA THR A 151 9.38 -3.52 5.28
C THR A 151 10.77 -2.89 5.21
N GLN A 152 11.04 -2.18 4.13
CA GLN A 152 12.13 -1.23 4.06
C GLN A 152 11.59 0.14 4.49
N ASP A 153 12.11 0.67 5.60
CA ASP A 153 11.54 1.83 6.25
C ASP A 153 12.47 3.05 6.14
N PHE A 154 11.97 4.13 5.55
CA PHE A 154 12.62 5.43 5.46
C PHE A 154 11.85 6.52 6.23
N GLY A 155 10.65 6.20 6.72
CA GLY A 155 9.81 7.11 7.50
C GLY A 155 10.15 7.12 9.00
N PRO A 156 9.44 7.93 9.80
CA PRO A 156 9.68 8.15 11.22
C PRO A 156 9.16 6.98 12.08
N VAL A 157 9.74 5.80 11.91
CA VAL A 157 9.34 4.61 12.67
C VAL A 157 9.61 4.82 14.17
N PRO A 158 8.60 4.63 15.05
CA PRO A 158 8.80 4.80 16.47
C PRO A 158 9.86 3.86 17.05
N ALA A 159 10.77 4.37 17.89
CA ALA A 159 11.87 3.61 18.48
C ALA A 159 11.43 2.36 19.28
N ARG A 160 10.17 2.34 19.77
CA ARG A 160 9.59 1.16 20.43
C ARG A 160 9.37 -0.03 19.50
N ARG A 161 9.38 0.16 18.17
CA ARG A 161 9.27 -0.91 17.17
C ARG A 161 10.66 -1.43 16.81
N ASN A 162 11.34 -2.03 17.78
CA ASN A 162 12.73 -2.47 17.66
C ASN A 162 12.89 -3.99 17.63
N VAL A 163 11.82 -4.74 17.47
CA VAL A 163 11.80 -6.20 17.37
C VAL A 163 11.42 -6.65 15.99
N ARG A 164 12.05 -7.70 15.50
CA ARG A 164 11.61 -8.37 14.27
C ARG A 164 10.49 -9.36 14.60
N VAL A 165 9.42 -9.30 13.80
CA VAL A 165 8.29 -10.22 13.92
C VAL A 165 8.08 -10.97 12.60
N SER A 166 7.40 -12.12 12.66
CA SER A 166 6.95 -12.79 11.43
C SER A 166 5.73 -12.10 10.84
N LEU A 167 5.47 -12.32 9.54
CA LEU A 167 4.26 -11.81 8.89
C LEU A 167 3.00 -12.37 9.56
N GLU A 168 3.02 -13.63 9.96
CA GLU A 168 1.92 -14.29 10.66
C GLU A 168 1.64 -13.64 12.02
N ALA A 169 2.69 -13.29 12.78
CA ALA A 169 2.54 -12.60 14.06
C ALA A 169 1.94 -11.19 13.89
N LEU A 170 2.43 -10.42 12.90
CA LEU A 170 1.87 -9.11 12.59
C LEU A 170 0.42 -9.21 12.11
N ALA A 171 0.13 -10.14 11.21
CA ALA A 171 -1.21 -10.36 10.68
C ALA A 171 -2.18 -10.85 11.77
N TYR A 172 -1.72 -11.73 12.68
CA TYR A 172 -2.53 -12.17 13.81
C TYR A 172 -2.89 -10.99 14.72
N ALA A 173 -1.91 -10.18 15.10
CA ALA A 173 -2.15 -9.01 15.93
C ALA A 173 -3.14 -8.03 15.24
N ALA A 174 -2.92 -7.72 13.96
CA ALA A 174 -3.71 -6.73 13.23
C ALA A 174 -5.11 -7.19 12.84
N LEU A 175 -5.33 -8.50 12.60
CA LEU A 175 -6.61 -9.03 12.07
C LEU A 175 -7.43 -9.82 13.08
N ILE A 176 -6.83 -10.27 14.19
CA ILE A 176 -7.51 -11.15 15.14
C ILE A 176 -7.46 -10.62 16.57
N ASP A 177 -6.28 -10.20 17.03
CA ASP A 177 -6.05 -9.87 18.45
C ASP A 177 -6.51 -8.45 18.80
N ASP A 178 -6.16 -7.46 17.97
CA ASP A 178 -6.53 -6.06 18.18
C ASP A 178 -7.99 -5.75 17.81
N PRO A 179 -8.54 -6.21 16.65
CA PRO A 179 -9.91 -5.91 16.28
C PRO A 179 -10.93 -6.63 17.18
N ARG A 180 -11.95 -5.87 17.60
CA ARG A 180 -13.12 -6.44 18.26
C ARG A 180 -14.23 -6.61 17.26
N TYR A 181 -14.46 -7.86 16.87
CA TYR A 181 -15.59 -8.22 16.02
C TYR A 181 -16.84 -8.36 16.89
N HIS A 182 -17.92 -7.71 16.48
CA HIS A 182 -19.25 -7.87 17.08
C HIS A 182 -20.13 -8.57 16.05
N ASP A 183 -20.68 -9.73 16.43
CA ASP A 183 -21.72 -10.39 15.65
C ASP A 183 -23.05 -9.76 16.04
N PRO A 184 -23.72 -9.00 15.17
CA PRO A 184 -25.05 -8.48 15.44
C PRO A 184 -26.06 -9.62 15.27
N VAL A 185 -26.27 -10.40 16.31
CA VAL A 185 -27.38 -11.36 16.38
C VAL A 185 -28.70 -10.61 16.54
#